data_b9fa9088ac8a52206ce493840c7b9a23
#
_entry.id   b9fa9088ac8a52206ce493840c7b9a23
#
_cell.length_a   1.000
_cell.length_b   1.000
_cell.length_c   1.000
_cell.angle_alpha   90.00
_cell.angle_beta   90.00
_cell.angle_gamma   90.00
#
_symmetry.space_group_name_H-M   'P 1'
#
loop_
_entity.id
_entity.type
_entity.pdbx_description
1 polymer ?
#
loop_
_entity_poly.entity_id
_entity_poly.type
_entity_poly.pdbx_seq_one_letter_code
_entity_poly.pdbx_strand_id
1 'polypeptide(L)'
;MPHRSPDHNDDGAVAAPRATLADAKIALFIDFENIALGVRQANYQKFDINLLLERLVDKGKIVVKRAYCDWDKFPEYKREFHEAAIELIEIPARQYSGKNSADIRLAVDAMDMSWSKEHISLFVIASGDSDFSPLVSKLKENDKSVIGCGVKNSSSALLIDNCDEFIFYEDLVRGLDRTPTVAAKDKKQAEAFRLLIESIKALMRENKEILWSSMVKQTMVRKRPAFNEEYYGYDTFSDLLEDAQTANLIKIKKDVKSGSYVITGFAQTASK
;
A
#
# COMPACT_ATOMS: atom_id res chain seq x y z
N MET A 1 27.27 -47.71 41.46
CA MET A 1 26.98 -47.43 40.06
C MET A 1 25.99 -46.31 39.97
N PRO A 2 26.35 -45.07 39.53
CA PRO A 2 25.44 -43.97 39.41
C PRO A 2 24.75 -43.95 38.05
N HIS A 3 23.43 -43.76 38.06
CA HIS A 3 22.56 -43.55 36.92
C HIS A 3 22.93 -42.24 36.19
N ARG A 4 23.23 -42.30 34.90
CA ARG A 4 23.30 -41.18 34.01
C ARG A 4 21.90 -40.85 33.50
N SER A 5 21.44 -39.62 33.73
CA SER A 5 20.28 -39.01 33.08
C SER A 5 20.65 -38.59 31.64
N PRO A 6 19.78 -38.71 30.64
CA PRO A 6 20.03 -38.18 29.30
C PRO A 6 19.76 -36.69 29.28
N ASP A 7 20.73 -35.95 28.71
CA ASP A 7 20.62 -34.53 28.39
C ASP A 7 19.50 -34.30 27.35
N HIS A 8 18.50 -33.51 27.71
CA HIS A 8 17.56 -32.92 26.78
C HIS A 8 18.26 -31.75 26.09
N ASN A 9 18.66 -31.95 24.83
CA ASN A 9 18.93 -30.85 23.93
C ASN A 9 17.59 -30.18 23.59
N ASP A 10 17.41 -29.03 24.18
CA ASP A 10 16.35 -28.08 23.80
C ASP A 10 16.80 -27.37 22.52
N ASP A 11 16.49 -27.98 21.36
CA ASP A 11 16.65 -27.33 20.06
C ASP A 11 15.62 -26.20 19.95
N GLY A 12 16.02 -25.03 20.45
CA GLY A 12 15.28 -23.79 20.26
C GLY A 12 15.00 -23.57 18.78
N ALA A 13 13.81 -23.95 18.34
CA ALA A 13 13.31 -23.58 17.01
C ALA A 13 13.32 -22.06 16.90
N VAL A 14 14.31 -21.52 16.21
CA VAL A 14 14.36 -20.10 15.81
C VAL A 14 13.16 -19.88 14.91
N ALA A 15 12.14 -19.20 15.43
CA ALA A 15 10.98 -18.79 14.66
C ALA A 15 11.47 -18.04 13.42
N ALA A 16 11.08 -18.51 12.24
CA ALA A 16 11.39 -17.84 10.98
C ALA A 16 11.01 -16.35 11.09
N PRO A 17 11.85 -15.42 10.61
CA PRO A 17 11.55 -14.01 10.69
C PRO A 17 10.22 -13.76 9.98
N ARG A 18 9.24 -13.19 10.69
CA ARG A 18 7.98 -12.73 10.09
C ARG A 18 8.34 -11.86 8.90
N ALA A 19 7.87 -12.25 7.70
CA ALA A 19 8.07 -11.49 6.48
C ALA A 19 7.73 -10.03 6.75
N THR A 20 8.67 -9.13 6.48
CA THR A 20 8.42 -7.70 6.65
C THR A 20 7.28 -7.30 5.71
N LEU A 21 6.36 -6.44 6.14
CA LEU A 21 5.24 -5.94 5.32
C LEU A 21 5.68 -5.47 3.92
N ALA A 22 6.94 -5.06 3.76
CA ALA A 22 7.54 -4.66 2.49
C ALA A 22 7.57 -5.77 1.42
N ASP A 23 7.48 -7.05 1.81
CA ASP A 23 7.46 -8.21 0.92
C ASP A 23 6.07 -8.81 0.74
N ALA A 24 5.03 -8.19 1.35
CA ALA A 24 3.66 -8.66 1.25
C ALA A 24 3.17 -8.68 -0.21
N LYS A 25 2.52 -9.76 -0.59
CA LYS A 25 1.77 -9.83 -1.86
C LYS A 25 0.33 -9.50 -1.61
N ILE A 26 -0.16 -8.52 -2.34
CA ILE A 26 -1.45 -7.85 -2.12
C ILE A 26 -2.45 -8.29 -3.16
N ALA A 27 -3.66 -8.69 -2.72
CA ALA A 27 -4.84 -8.79 -3.55
C ALA A 27 -5.83 -7.66 -3.20
N LEU A 28 -6.18 -6.85 -4.19
CA LEU A 28 -7.11 -5.74 -4.07
C LEU A 28 -8.46 -6.11 -4.68
N PHE A 29 -9.52 -5.99 -3.89
CA PHE A 29 -10.91 -6.19 -4.25
C PHE A 29 -11.69 -4.89 -4.01
N ILE A 30 -12.36 -4.39 -5.03
CA ILE A 30 -13.06 -3.10 -5.00
C ILE A 30 -14.54 -3.32 -5.25
N ASP A 31 -15.36 -3.03 -4.27
CA ASP A 31 -16.79 -2.78 -4.42
C ASP A 31 -16.96 -1.35 -4.93
N PHE A 32 -16.99 -1.23 -6.28
CA PHE A 32 -16.84 0.07 -6.90
C PHE A 32 -18.09 0.94 -6.74
N GLU A 33 -19.28 0.36 -6.74
CA GLU A 33 -20.53 1.13 -6.55
C GLU A 33 -20.53 1.82 -5.18
N ASN A 34 -20.16 1.11 -4.11
CA ASN A 34 -20.06 1.67 -2.75
C ASN A 34 -19.03 2.80 -2.68
N ILE A 35 -17.84 2.59 -3.21
CA ILE A 35 -16.77 3.60 -3.23
C ILE A 35 -17.18 4.84 -4.02
N ALA A 36 -17.74 4.67 -5.23
CA ALA A 36 -18.14 5.79 -6.09
C ALA A 36 -19.23 6.65 -5.44
N LEU A 37 -20.22 5.99 -4.81
CA LEU A 37 -21.28 6.67 -4.08
C LEU A 37 -20.73 7.42 -2.86
N GLY A 38 -19.88 6.79 -2.06
CA GLY A 38 -19.26 7.41 -0.89
C GLY A 38 -18.43 8.63 -1.26
N VAL A 39 -17.62 8.57 -2.31
CA VAL A 39 -16.80 9.68 -2.81
C VAL A 39 -17.66 10.86 -3.25
N ARG A 40 -18.79 10.60 -3.96
CA ARG A 40 -19.76 11.65 -4.35
C ARG A 40 -20.42 12.29 -3.11
N GLN A 41 -20.81 11.48 -2.12
CA GLN A 41 -21.40 11.98 -0.87
C GLN A 41 -20.43 12.84 -0.05
N ALA A 42 -19.13 12.56 -0.14
CA ALA A 42 -18.05 13.34 0.48
C ALA A 42 -17.66 14.60 -0.32
N ASN A 43 -18.42 14.95 -1.37
CA ASN A 43 -18.22 16.11 -2.25
C ASN A 43 -16.91 16.07 -3.07
N TYR A 44 -16.35 14.89 -3.33
CA TYR A 44 -15.29 14.75 -4.31
C TYR A 44 -15.88 14.52 -5.71
N GLN A 45 -15.24 15.10 -6.73
CA GLN A 45 -15.75 15.02 -8.10
C GLN A 45 -15.69 13.60 -8.66
N LYS A 46 -14.60 12.88 -8.35
CA LYS A 46 -14.29 11.57 -8.91
C LYS A 46 -13.38 10.79 -7.97
N PHE A 47 -13.56 9.47 -7.92
CA PHE A 47 -12.61 8.59 -7.28
C PHE A 47 -11.36 8.45 -8.15
N ASP A 48 -10.19 8.72 -7.59
CA ASP A 48 -8.91 8.49 -8.24
C ASP A 48 -8.28 7.21 -7.68
N ILE A 49 -8.30 6.17 -8.48
CA ILE A 49 -7.76 4.85 -8.13
C ILE A 49 -6.25 4.87 -7.93
N ASN A 50 -5.53 5.79 -8.60
CA ASN A 50 -4.07 5.85 -8.52
C ASN A 50 -3.62 6.22 -7.10
N LEU A 51 -4.37 7.05 -6.37
CA LEU A 51 -4.08 7.39 -4.98
C LEU A 51 -4.08 6.15 -4.07
N LEU A 52 -5.06 5.26 -4.27
CA LEU A 52 -5.12 4.01 -3.53
C LEU A 52 -3.96 3.08 -3.93
N LEU A 53 -3.71 2.91 -5.22
CA LEU A 53 -2.64 2.05 -5.71
C LEU A 53 -1.26 2.51 -5.23
N GLU A 54 -0.97 3.81 -5.26
CA GLU A 54 0.26 4.39 -4.72
C GLU A 54 0.43 4.07 -3.23
N ARG A 55 -0.65 4.22 -2.45
CA ARG A 55 -0.63 3.89 -1.02
C ARG A 55 -0.39 2.40 -0.77
N LEU A 56 -0.96 1.52 -1.59
CA LEU A 56 -0.77 0.07 -1.45
C LEU A 56 0.61 -0.39 -1.87
N VAL A 57 1.23 0.26 -2.87
CA VAL A 57 2.63 0.00 -3.28
C VAL A 57 3.60 0.28 -2.13
N ASP A 58 3.30 1.22 -1.23
CA ASP A 58 4.09 1.44 -0.01
C ASP A 58 4.12 0.19 0.89
N LYS A 59 3.04 -0.59 0.90
CA LYS A 59 2.85 -1.75 1.79
C LYS A 59 3.36 -3.06 1.19
N GLY A 60 3.36 -3.19 -0.13
CA GLY A 60 3.80 -4.42 -0.78
C GLY A 60 3.60 -4.45 -2.29
N LYS A 61 3.76 -5.64 -2.87
CA LYS A 61 3.56 -5.87 -4.30
C LYS A 61 2.10 -6.23 -4.57
N ILE A 62 1.38 -5.39 -5.33
CA ILE A 62 0.01 -5.69 -5.74
C ILE A 62 0.08 -6.72 -6.87
N VAL A 63 -0.48 -7.91 -6.65
CA VAL A 63 -0.46 -9.04 -7.61
C VAL A 63 -1.82 -9.32 -8.21
N VAL A 64 -2.91 -8.91 -7.54
CA VAL A 64 -4.28 -9.02 -8.03
C VAL A 64 -4.99 -7.69 -7.80
N LYS A 65 -5.76 -7.27 -8.81
CA LYS A 65 -6.62 -6.07 -8.75
C LYS A 65 -7.93 -6.38 -9.45
N ARG A 66 -9.04 -6.39 -8.72
CA ARG A 66 -10.38 -6.66 -9.23
C ARG A 66 -11.37 -5.61 -8.74
N ALA A 67 -12.26 -5.17 -9.61
CA ALA A 67 -13.32 -4.24 -9.26
C ALA A 67 -14.67 -4.77 -9.76
N TYR A 68 -15.67 -4.72 -8.90
CA TYR A 68 -16.99 -5.33 -9.06
C TYR A 68 -18.04 -4.24 -9.10
N CYS A 69 -18.82 -4.16 -10.15
CA CYS A 69 -20.04 -3.36 -10.22
C CYS A 69 -20.80 -3.63 -11.55
N ASP A 70 -21.92 -2.97 -11.73
CA ASP A 70 -22.58 -2.77 -13.02
C ASP A 70 -21.86 -1.65 -13.76
N TRP A 71 -20.89 -2.01 -14.63
CA TRP A 71 -20.01 -1.07 -15.32
C TRP A 71 -20.72 -0.20 -16.36
N ASP A 72 -21.97 -0.53 -16.72
CA ASP A 72 -22.77 0.34 -17.60
C ASP A 72 -23.23 1.61 -16.88
N LYS A 73 -23.27 1.58 -15.54
CA LYS A 73 -23.55 2.77 -14.71
C LYS A 73 -22.34 3.69 -14.54
N PHE A 74 -21.10 3.21 -14.81
CA PHE A 74 -19.84 3.91 -14.56
C PHE A 74 -18.89 3.87 -15.75
N PRO A 75 -19.36 4.20 -16.98
CA PRO A 75 -18.52 4.09 -18.20
C PRO A 75 -17.29 4.98 -18.17
N GLU A 76 -17.34 6.10 -17.45
CA GLU A 76 -16.26 7.08 -17.35
C GLU A 76 -15.03 6.58 -16.60
N TYR A 77 -15.17 5.48 -15.81
CA TYR A 77 -14.06 4.87 -15.06
C TYR A 77 -13.40 3.71 -15.79
N LYS A 78 -14.08 3.08 -16.77
CA LYS A 78 -13.58 1.88 -17.45
C LYS A 78 -12.16 2.06 -17.99
N ARG A 79 -11.90 3.19 -18.67
CA ARG A 79 -10.59 3.46 -19.26
C ARG A 79 -9.48 3.56 -18.20
N GLU A 80 -9.70 4.33 -17.14
CA GLU A 80 -8.72 4.55 -16.08
C GLU A 80 -8.39 3.25 -15.34
N PHE A 81 -9.40 2.43 -15.07
CA PHE A 81 -9.22 1.13 -14.43
C PHE A 81 -8.46 0.14 -15.33
N HIS A 82 -8.71 0.15 -16.64
CA HIS A 82 -7.92 -0.65 -17.59
C HIS A 82 -6.46 -0.17 -17.67
N GLU A 83 -6.22 1.13 -17.70
CA GLU A 83 -4.86 1.70 -17.68
C GLU A 83 -4.12 1.33 -16.39
N ALA A 84 -4.84 1.21 -15.26
CA ALA A 84 -4.33 0.72 -13.98
C ALA A 84 -4.20 -0.82 -13.92
N ALA A 85 -4.51 -1.54 -15.01
CA ALA A 85 -4.53 -3.00 -15.09
C ALA A 85 -5.41 -3.65 -14.00
N ILE A 86 -6.63 -3.11 -13.81
CA ILE A 86 -7.66 -3.67 -12.92
C ILE A 86 -8.61 -4.50 -13.75
N GLU A 87 -8.85 -5.74 -13.32
CA GLU A 87 -9.85 -6.62 -13.89
C GLU A 87 -11.26 -6.13 -13.52
N LEU A 88 -12.06 -5.79 -14.53
CA LEU A 88 -13.43 -5.33 -14.34
C LEU A 88 -14.37 -6.53 -14.33
N ILE A 89 -14.97 -6.84 -13.19
CA ILE A 89 -15.95 -7.91 -13.05
C ILE A 89 -17.34 -7.31 -13.25
N GLU A 90 -17.96 -7.65 -14.38
CA GLU A 90 -19.31 -7.18 -14.71
C GLU A 90 -20.37 -7.90 -13.87
N ILE A 91 -21.18 -7.15 -13.17
CA ILE A 91 -22.32 -7.62 -12.40
C ILE A 91 -23.57 -6.87 -12.89
N PRO A 92 -24.24 -7.37 -13.94
CA PRO A 92 -25.38 -6.67 -14.52
C PRO A 92 -26.54 -6.59 -13.54
N ALA A 93 -27.13 -5.41 -13.41
CA ALA A 93 -28.33 -5.18 -12.63
C ALA A 93 -29.52 -5.89 -13.32
N ARG A 94 -29.84 -7.11 -12.89
CA ARG A 94 -31.08 -7.79 -13.32
C ARG A 94 -32.20 -7.42 -12.39
N GLN A 95 -33.43 -7.26 -12.94
CA GLN A 95 -34.64 -6.93 -12.18
C GLN A 95 -34.93 -7.91 -11.02
N TYR A 96 -34.33 -9.11 -11.04
CA TYR A 96 -34.53 -10.18 -10.07
C TYR A 96 -33.26 -10.63 -9.34
N SER A 97 -32.07 -10.09 -9.63
CA SER A 97 -30.87 -10.33 -8.81
C SER A 97 -30.87 -9.33 -7.65
N GLY A 98 -30.84 -9.85 -6.41
CA GLY A 98 -30.83 -9.02 -5.22
C GLY A 98 -29.67 -7.99 -5.27
N LYS A 99 -29.81 -6.90 -4.51
CA LYS A 99 -28.84 -5.79 -4.44
C LYS A 99 -27.38 -6.21 -4.15
N ASN A 100 -27.17 -7.40 -3.59
CA ASN A 100 -25.88 -7.86 -3.06
C ASN A 100 -25.13 -8.83 -3.99
N SER A 101 -25.48 -8.89 -5.30
CA SER A 101 -24.80 -9.83 -6.21
C SER A 101 -23.31 -9.53 -6.39
N ALA A 102 -22.92 -8.26 -6.39
CA ALA A 102 -21.53 -7.81 -6.48
C ALA A 102 -20.77 -8.20 -5.21
N ASP A 103 -21.37 -7.94 -4.04
CA ASP A 103 -20.78 -8.22 -2.73
C ASP A 103 -20.51 -9.71 -2.54
N ILE A 104 -21.51 -10.55 -2.89
CA ILE A 104 -21.38 -12.01 -2.83
C ILE A 104 -20.26 -12.49 -3.76
N ARG A 105 -20.23 -11.99 -5.01
CA ARG A 105 -19.20 -12.38 -5.97
C ARG A 105 -17.81 -11.97 -5.48
N LEU A 106 -17.64 -10.75 -4.97
CA LEU A 106 -16.41 -10.28 -4.40
C LEU A 106 -15.97 -11.17 -3.23
N ALA A 107 -16.88 -11.46 -2.30
CA ALA A 107 -16.60 -12.30 -1.14
C ALA A 107 -16.17 -13.72 -1.54
N VAL A 108 -16.85 -14.33 -2.51
CA VAL A 108 -16.49 -15.67 -3.02
C VAL A 108 -15.10 -15.65 -3.67
N ASP A 109 -14.83 -14.69 -4.56
CA ASP A 109 -13.54 -14.58 -5.25
C ASP A 109 -12.37 -14.31 -4.25
N ALA A 110 -12.61 -13.49 -3.22
CA ALA A 110 -11.62 -13.23 -2.18
C ALA A 110 -11.33 -14.48 -1.33
N MET A 111 -12.38 -15.22 -0.95
CA MET A 111 -12.24 -16.46 -0.19
C MET A 111 -11.56 -17.55 -1.02
N ASP A 112 -11.96 -17.77 -2.27
CA ASP A 112 -11.29 -18.72 -3.16
C ASP A 112 -9.80 -18.40 -3.29
N MET A 113 -9.46 -17.12 -3.46
CA MET A 113 -8.08 -16.68 -3.58
C MET A 113 -7.28 -16.86 -2.29
N SER A 114 -7.91 -16.71 -1.13
CA SER A 114 -7.24 -16.90 0.16
C SER A 114 -6.75 -18.33 0.37
N TRP A 115 -7.44 -19.30 -0.23
CA TRP A 115 -7.09 -20.74 -0.21
C TRP A 115 -6.19 -21.14 -1.37
N SER A 116 -6.53 -20.71 -2.59
CA SER A 116 -5.84 -21.15 -3.81
C SER A 116 -4.48 -20.47 -4.03
N LYS A 117 -4.22 -19.34 -3.37
CA LYS A 117 -3.00 -18.51 -3.54
C LYS A 117 -2.34 -18.23 -2.19
N GLU A 118 -1.74 -19.24 -1.60
CA GLU A 118 -1.07 -19.13 -0.27
C GLU A 118 -0.06 -17.98 -0.17
N HIS A 119 0.61 -17.67 -1.28
CA HIS A 119 1.60 -16.60 -1.35
C HIS A 119 1.01 -15.17 -1.19
N ILE A 120 -0.30 -15.01 -1.31
CA ILE A 120 -0.97 -13.72 -1.04
C ILE A 120 -1.22 -13.64 0.45
N SER A 121 -0.55 -12.69 1.11
CA SER A 121 -0.59 -12.51 2.56
C SER A 121 -1.44 -11.31 3.00
N LEU A 122 -1.71 -10.37 2.08
CA LEU A 122 -2.44 -9.14 2.38
C LEU A 122 -3.62 -8.96 1.43
N PHE A 123 -4.81 -8.86 2.00
CA PHE A 123 -6.05 -8.60 1.28
C PHE A 123 -6.50 -7.16 1.53
N VAL A 124 -6.90 -6.47 0.48
CA VAL A 124 -7.44 -5.12 0.57
C VAL A 124 -8.88 -5.16 0.07
N ILE A 125 -9.81 -4.76 0.94
CA ILE A 125 -11.23 -4.65 0.64
C ILE A 125 -11.59 -3.17 0.58
N ALA A 126 -11.82 -2.68 -0.63
CA ALA A 126 -12.23 -1.30 -0.84
C ALA A 126 -13.77 -1.24 -0.88
N SER A 127 -14.36 -1.01 0.28
CA SER A 127 -15.79 -0.78 0.53
C SER A 127 -15.98 -0.18 1.92
N GLY A 128 -17.10 0.49 2.15
CA GLY A 128 -17.55 0.93 3.47
C GLY A 128 -18.61 0.03 4.09
N ASP A 129 -19.05 -1.01 3.38
CA ASP A 129 -20.22 -1.83 3.77
C ASP A 129 -19.88 -2.82 4.89
N SER A 130 -20.74 -2.84 5.92
CA SER A 130 -20.66 -3.78 7.04
C SER A 130 -20.79 -5.24 6.62
N ASP A 131 -21.44 -5.52 5.49
CA ASP A 131 -21.69 -6.85 4.99
C ASP A 131 -20.41 -7.60 4.63
N PHE A 132 -19.28 -6.89 4.47
CA PHE A 132 -17.96 -7.49 4.31
C PHE A 132 -17.26 -7.84 5.63
N SER A 133 -17.80 -7.49 6.80
CA SER A 133 -17.19 -7.85 8.09
C SER A 133 -17.01 -9.37 8.29
N PRO A 134 -17.95 -10.23 7.88
CA PRO A 134 -17.75 -11.68 7.94
C PRO A 134 -16.62 -12.17 7.02
N LEU A 135 -16.46 -11.56 5.83
CA LEU A 135 -15.36 -11.85 4.92
C LEU A 135 -14.00 -11.52 5.57
N VAL A 136 -13.89 -10.32 6.17
CA VAL A 136 -12.67 -9.90 6.88
C VAL A 136 -12.30 -10.88 7.97
N SER A 137 -13.27 -11.30 8.81
CA SER A 137 -13.06 -12.27 9.86
C SER A 137 -12.54 -13.61 9.30
N LYS A 138 -13.12 -14.10 8.21
CA LYS A 138 -12.71 -15.36 7.57
C LYS A 138 -11.33 -15.29 6.92
N LEU A 139 -10.97 -14.18 6.32
CA LEU A 139 -9.61 -13.96 5.80
C LEU A 139 -8.57 -14.00 6.93
N LYS A 140 -8.87 -13.37 8.08
CA LYS A 140 -8.01 -13.39 9.27
C LYS A 140 -7.90 -14.79 9.90
N GLU A 141 -8.98 -15.57 9.91
CA GLU A 141 -8.93 -16.99 10.31
C GLU A 141 -7.98 -17.81 9.42
N ASN A 142 -7.81 -17.41 8.15
CA ASN A 142 -6.88 -18.03 7.19
C ASN A 142 -5.47 -17.41 7.23
N ASP A 143 -5.08 -16.76 8.33
CA ASP A 143 -3.78 -16.11 8.52
C ASP A 143 -3.48 -15.04 7.45
N LYS A 144 -4.51 -14.36 6.94
CA LYS A 144 -4.37 -13.23 6.02
C LYS A 144 -4.53 -11.92 6.77
N SER A 145 -3.64 -10.95 6.51
CA SER A 145 -3.86 -9.57 6.96
C SER A 145 -4.89 -8.88 6.07
N VAL A 146 -5.72 -8.02 6.64
CA VAL A 146 -6.77 -7.33 5.91
C VAL A 146 -6.71 -5.82 6.13
N ILE A 147 -6.65 -5.07 5.03
CA ILE A 147 -6.79 -3.62 5.02
C ILE A 147 -8.14 -3.26 4.42
N GLY A 148 -8.93 -2.48 5.15
CA GLY A 148 -10.11 -1.83 4.61
C GLY A 148 -9.75 -0.51 3.91
N CYS A 149 -10.51 -0.14 2.89
CA CYS A 149 -10.42 1.19 2.29
C CYS A 149 -11.83 1.72 2.02
N GLY A 150 -12.10 2.95 2.42
CA GLY A 150 -13.42 3.54 2.23
C GLY A 150 -13.44 5.04 2.48
N VAL A 151 -14.63 5.62 2.42
CA VAL A 151 -14.88 7.03 2.70
C VAL A 151 -15.40 7.18 4.13
N LYS A 152 -14.91 8.16 4.90
CA LYS A 152 -15.18 8.29 6.35
C LYS A 152 -16.67 8.23 6.70
N ASN A 153 -17.46 9.00 5.98
CA ASN A 153 -18.89 9.14 6.29
C ASN A 153 -19.76 7.98 5.82
N SER A 154 -19.25 7.12 4.94
CA SER A 154 -19.97 5.97 4.39
C SER A 154 -19.40 4.63 4.82
N SER A 155 -18.34 4.63 5.64
CA SER A 155 -17.75 3.39 6.15
C SER A 155 -18.32 3.02 7.51
N SER A 156 -18.75 1.77 7.62
CA SER A 156 -19.29 1.20 8.87
C SER A 156 -18.19 1.02 9.92
N ALA A 157 -18.48 1.41 11.16
CA ALA A 157 -17.58 1.17 12.29
C ALA A 157 -17.27 -0.32 12.45
N LEU A 158 -18.26 -1.19 12.21
CA LEU A 158 -18.08 -2.65 12.30
C LEU A 158 -17.02 -3.16 11.31
N LEU A 159 -17.02 -2.67 10.08
CA LEU A 159 -16.01 -3.05 9.09
C LEU A 159 -14.64 -2.50 9.47
N ILE A 160 -14.57 -1.22 9.89
CA ILE A 160 -13.32 -0.56 10.28
C ILE A 160 -12.64 -1.32 11.42
N ASP A 161 -13.39 -1.65 12.47
CA ASP A 161 -12.85 -2.29 13.68
C ASP A 161 -12.41 -3.74 13.45
N ASN A 162 -12.95 -4.41 12.43
CA ASN A 162 -12.55 -5.77 12.07
C ASN A 162 -11.26 -5.82 11.24
N CYS A 163 -10.91 -4.76 10.51
CA CYS A 163 -9.69 -4.70 9.70
C CYS A 163 -8.44 -4.52 10.57
N ASP A 164 -7.28 -4.98 10.07
CA ASP A 164 -6.00 -4.72 10.74
C ASP A 164 -5.54 -3.27 10.52
N GLU A 165 -5.98 -2.66 9.43
CA GLU A 165 -5.80 -1.24 9.12
C GLU A 165 -6.97 -0.76 8.26
N PHE A 166 -7.31 0.53 8.38
CA PHE A 166 -8.31 1.14 7.51
C PHE A 166 -7.77 2.42 6.87
N ILE A 167 -7.85 2.51 5.54
CA ILE A 167 -7.39 3.65 4.75
C ILE A 167 -8.60 4.49 4.36
N PHE A 168 -8.66 5.73 4.81
CA PHE A 168 -9.70 6.65 4.38
C PHE A 168 -9.29 7.40 3.11
N TYR A 169 -10.18 7.45 2.12
CA TYR A 169 -9.94 8.12 0.85
C TYR A 169 -9.58 9.61 1.03
N GLU A 170 -10.24 10.28 1.97
CA GLU A 170 -9.96 11.69 2.31
C GLU A 170 -8.51 11.91 2.77
N ASP A 171 -7.93 10.92 3.43
CA ASP A 171 -6.55 11.01 3.89
C ASP A 171 -5.54 10.84 2.72
N LEU A 172 -5.92 10.07 1.70
CA LEU A 172 -5.16 9.94 0.46
C LEU A 172 -5.15 11.27 -0.31
N VAL A 173 -6.32 11.88 -0.48
CA VAL A 173 -6.44 13.18 -1.18
C VAL A 173 -5.66 14.27 -0.44
N ARG A 174 -5.79 14.37 0.90
CA ARG A 174 -5.00 15.34 1.69
C ARG A 174 -3.50 15.13 1.63
N GLY A 175 -3.06 13.90 1.35
CA GLY A 175 -1.64 13.58 1.17
C GLY A 175 -1.01 14.30 -0.02
N LEU A 176 -1.79 14.61 -1.08
CA LEU A 176 -1.34 15.33 -2.27
C LEU A 176 -0.92 16.77 -1.95
N ASP A 177 -1.65 17.45 -1.06
CA ASP A 177 -1.42 18.87 -0.74
C ASP A 177 -0.12 19.12 0.05
N ARG A 178 0.53 18.07 0.54
CA ARG A 178 1.71 18.15 1.42
C ARG A 178 3.02 17.81 0.72
N THR A 179 3.05 17.76 -0.60
CA THR A 179 4.31 17.48 -1.32
C THR A 179 5.18 18.74 -1.29
N PRO A 180 6.40 18.71 -0.69
CA PRO A 180 7.27 19.87 -0.67
C PRO A 180 7.61 20.30 -2.09
N THR A 181 7.63 21.61 -2.33
CA THR A 181 8.19 22.17 -3.57
C THR A 181 9.68 21.87 -3.58
N VAL A 182 10.12 21.03 -4.51
CA VAL A 182 11.51 20.63 -4.61
C VAL A 182 12.26 21.67 -5.41
N ALA A 183 13.22 22.37 -4.77
CA ALA A 183 14.17 23.18 -5.48
C ALA A 183 15.18 22.23 -6.16
N ALA A 184 15.18 22.19 -7.48
CA ALA A 184 16.05 21.32 -8.28
C ALA A 184 16.67 22.09 -9.43
N LYS A 185 17.85 21.67 -9.87
CA LYS A 185 18.60 22.31 -10.97
C LYS A 185 17.93 22.04 -12.35
N ASP A 186 17.32 20.88 -12.48
CA ASP A 186 16.63 20.46 -13.70
C ASP A 186 15.41 19.55 -13.41
N LYS A 187 14.66 19.19 -14.47
CA LYS A 187 13.45 18.35 -14.37
C LYS A 187 13.75 16.92 -13.89
N LYS A 188 14.89 16.35 -14.29
CA LYS A 188 15.28 14.99 -13.91
C LYS A 188 15.61 14.92 -12.42
N GLN A 189 16.41 15.86 -11.94
CA GLN A 189 16.73 15.97 -10.52
C GLN A 189 15.47 16.18 -9.67
N ALA A 190 14.55 17.06 -10.13
CA ALA A 190 13.27 17.29 -9.45
C ALA A 190 12.44 16.01 -9.34
N GLU A 191 12.42 15.20 -10.38
CA GLU A 191 11.70 13.93 -10.42
C GLU A 191 12.32 12.90 -9.47
N ALA A 192 13.66 12.77 -9.48
CA ALA A 192 14.38 11.88 -8.57
C ALA A 192 14.15 12.27 -7.10
N PHE A 193 14.25 13.54 -6.78
CA PHE A 193 14.04 14.05 -5.42
C PHE A 193 12.59 13.87 -4.98
N ARG A 194 11.60 14.06 -5.84
CA ARG A 194 10.20 13.81 -5.52
C ARG A 194 9.99 12.34 -5.18
N LEU A 195 10.47 11.43 -6.01
CA LEU A 195 10.36 9.99 -5.77
C LEU A 195 11.07 9.57 -4.47
N LEU A 196 12.24 10.16 -4.18
CA LEU A 196 12.98 9.96 -2.94
C LEU A 196 12.16 10.39 -1.72
N ILE A 197 11.63 11.62 -1.72
CA ILE A 197 10.81 12.17 -0.62
C ILE A 197 9.55 11.33 -0.39
N GLU A 198 8.85 10.96 -1.47
CA GLU A 198 7.66 10.11 -1.40
C GLU A 198 7.98 8.74 -0.80
N SER A 199 9.12 8.16 -1.17
CA SER A 199 9.55 6.87 -0.63
C SER A 199 9.95 6.93 0.84
N ILE A 200 10.63 8.00 1.26
CA ILE A 200 10.94 8.24 2.68
C ILE A 200 9.65 8.44 3.49
N LYS A 201 8.71 9.26 3.00
CA LYS A 201 7.40 9.46 3.65
C LYS A 201 6.63 8.15 3.80
N ALA A 202 6.67 7.29 2.77
CA ALA A 202 6.03 6.00 2.80
C ALA A 202 6.58 5.12 3.93
N LEU A 203 7.90 5.00 4.03
CA LEU A 203 8.56 4.22 5.08
C LEU A 203 8.31 4.78 6.48
N MET A 204 8.23 6.11 6.63
CA MET A 204 7.88 6.76 7.90
C MET A 204 6.43 6.47 8.31
N ARG A 205 5.47 6.42 7.36
CA ARG A 205 4.08 6.05 7.64
C ARG A 205 3.95 4.59 8.10
N GLU A 206 4.85 3.71 7.65
CA GLU A 206 4.91 2.31 8.08
C GLU A 206 5.69 2.13 9.41
N ASN A 207 5.92 3.22 10.15
CA ASN A 207 6.59 3.24 11.46
C ASN A 207 7.95 2.51 11.46
N LYS A 208 8.72 2.60 10.37
CA LYS A 208 10.08 2.05 10.34
C LYS A 208 10.98 2.89 11.24
N GLU A 209 11.55 2.29 12.26
CA GLU A 209 12.41 2.97 13.24
C GLU A 209 13.71 3.49 12.61
N ILE A 210 14.28 2.73 11.68
CA ILE A 210 15.54 3.09 11.02
C ILE A 210 15.34 3.03 9.51
N LEU A 211 15.59 4.15 8.84
CA LEU A 211 15.44 4.27 7.39
C LEU A 211 16.80 4.08 6.70
N TRP A 212 17.14 2.83 6.40
CA TRP A 212 18.35 2.50 5.65
C TRP A 212 18.24 2.93 4.18
N SER A 213 19.34 3.38 3.60
CA SER A 213 19.44 3.75 2.18
C SER A 213 18.95 2.64 1.25
N SER A 214 19.25 1.39 1.57
CA SER A 214 18.78 0.21 0.81
C SER A 214 17.26 0.06 0.81
N MET A 215 16.59 0.29 1.95
CA MET A 215 15.14 0.24 2.06
C MET A 215 14.48 1.35 1.24
N VAL A 216 15.06 2.56 1.28
CA VAL A 216 14.55 3.68 0.49
C VAL A 216 14.70 3.39 -1.01
N LYS A 217 15.87 2.89 -1.45
CA LYS A 217 16.09 2.47 -2.84
C LYS A 217 15.08 1.41 -3.29
N GLN A 218 14.88 0.36 -2.49
CA GLN A 218 13.90 -0.69 -2.79
C GLN A 218 12.47 -0.11 -2.92
N THR A 219 12.10 0.84 -2.06
CA THR A 219 10.79 1.49 -2.13
C THR A 219 10.67 2.36 -3.40
N MET A 220 11.73 3.06 -3.80
CA MET A 220 11.76 3.82 -5.06
C MET A 220 11.61 2.91 -6.27
N VAL A 221 12.34 1.79 -6.33
CA VAL A 221 12.23 0.79 -7.40
C VAL A 221 10.83 0.15 -7.42
N ARG A 222 10.23 -0.12 -6.26
CA ARG A 222 8.87 -0.67 -6.18
C ARG A 222 7.83 0.31 -6.72
N LYS A 223 7.97 1.61 -6.41
CA LYS A 223 7.10 2.67 -6.95
C LYS A 223 7.32 2.92 -8.44
N ARG A 224 8.56 2.85 -8.87
CA ARG A 224 8.96 3.05 -10.26
C ARG A 224 9.96 1.97 -10.69
N PRO A 225 9.50 0.86 -11.29
CA PRO A 225 10.37 -0.27 -11.66
C PRO A 225 11.49 0.09 -12.64
N ALA A 226 11.33 1.17 -13.41
CA ALA A 226 12.35 1.68 -14.33
C ALA A 226 13.33 2.66 -13.66
N PHE A 227 13.28 2.82 -12.33
CA PHE A 227 14.22 3.70 -11.62
C PHE A 227 15.66 3.19 -11.76
N ASN A 228 16.52 4.07 -12.25
CA ASN A 228 17.98 3.88 -12.35
C ASN A 228 18.63 5.23 -12.04
N GLU A 229 19.57 5.28 -11.14
CA GLU A 229 20.29 6.48 -10.71
C GLU A 229 20.99 7.19 -11.88
N GLU A 230 21.62 6.43 -12.78
CA GLU A 230 22.37 6.95 -13.93
C GLU A 230 21.46 7.76 -14.87
N TYR A 231 20.19 7.35 -15.02
CA TYR A 231 19.22 8.12 -15.82
C TYR A 231 19.01 9.53 -15.27
N TYR A 232 19.12 9.68 -13.95
CA TYR A 232 18.96 10.95 -13.24
C TYR A 232 20.29 11.70 -13.04
N GLY A 233 21.41 11.13 -13.55
CA GLY A 233 22.75 11.78 -13.52
C GLY A 233 23.55 11.50 -12.25
N TYR A 234 23.28 10.40 -11.56
CA TYR A 234 24.02 9.97 -10.38
C TYR A 234 24.76 8.66 -10.64
N ASP A 235 26.02 8.56 -10.27
CA ASP A 235 26.80 7.31 -10.41
C ASP A 235 26.35 6.25 -9.41
N THR A 236 25.95 6.68 -8.21
CA THR A 236 25.45 5.79 -7.15
C THR A 236 24.21 6.35 -6.47
N PHE A 237 23.47 5.49 -5.78
CA PHE A 237 22.36 5.92 -4.94
C PHE A 237 22.82 6.82 -3.77
N SER A 238 24.05 6.62 -3.30
CA SER A 238 24.67 7.48 -2.29
C SER A 238 24.81 8.93 -2.77
N ASP A 239 25.20 9.12 -4.03
CA ASP A 239 25.35 10.47 -4.61
C ASP A 239 24.01 11.19 -4.68
N LEU A 240 22.94 10.48 -5.01
CA LEU A 240 21.56 11.02 -4.97
C LEU A 240 21.18 11.47 -3.55
N LEU A 241 21.52 10.69 -2.52
CA LEU A 241 21.22 11.03 -1.12
C LEU A 241 22.04 12.25 -0.65
N GLU A 242 23.31 12.32 -1.02
CA GLU A 242 24.21 13.44 -0.68
C GLU A 242 23.76 14.73 -1.36
N ASP A 243 23.35 14.65 -2.63
CA ASP A 243 22.82 15.80 -3.36
C ASP A 243 21.47 16.27 -2.77
N ALA A 244 20.59 15.34 -2.38
CA ALA A 244 19.35 15.66 -1.68
C ALA A 244 19.60 16.30 -0.31
N GLN A 245 20.65 15.90 0.42
CA GLN A 245 21.07 16.57 1.65
C GLN A 245 21.62 17.97 1.37
N THR A 246 22.45 18.12 0.33
CA THR A 246 22.99 19.42 -0.10
C THR A 246 21.88 20.38 -0.53
N ALA A 247 20.83 19.85 -1.18
CA ALA A 247 19.60 20.58 -1.52
C ALA A 247 18.72 20.88 -0.29
N ASN A 248 19.16 20.52 0.91
CA ASN A 248 18.43 20.72 2.19
C ASN A 248 17.03 20.08 2.22
N LEU A 249 16.89 18.92 1.59
CA LEU A 249 15.62 18.16 1.55
C LEU A 249 15.57 17.11 2.66
N ILE A 250 16.68 16.42 2.90
CA ILE A 250 16.80 15.33 3.87
C ILE A 250 18.04 15.48 4.74
N LYS A 251 18.07 14.75 5.85
CA LYS A 251 19.25 14.57 6.70
C LYS A 251 19.68 13.13 6.64
N ILE A 252 20.96 12.88 6.34
CA ILE A 252 21.56 11.55 6.33
C ILE A 252 22.70 11.46 7.32
N LYS A 253 22.94 10.24 7.82
CA LYS A 253 24.08 9.91 8.67
C LYS A 253 24.70 8.62 8.15
N LYS A 254 26.03 8.58 8.05
CA LYS A 254 26.73 7.35 7.68
C LYS A 254 26.85 6.46 8.91
N ASP A 255 26.41 5.23 8.80
CA ASP A 255 26.59 4.23 9.84
C ASP A 255 28.03 3.70 9.82
N VAL A 256 28.69 3.74 10.97
CA VAL A 256 30.12 3.40 11.09
C VAL A 256 30.37 1.90 10.87
N LYS A 257 29.39 1.06 11.18
CA LYS A 257 29.55 -0.40 11.10
C LYS A 257 29.32 -0.93 9.68
N SER A 258 28.26 -0.48 9.02
CA SER A 258 27.87 -0.96 7.69
C SER A 258 28.40 -0.10 6.54
N GLY A 259 28.85 1.13 6.84
CA GLY A 259 29.23 2.13 5.83
C GLY A 259 28.04 2.69 5.03
N SER A 260 26.83 2.22 5.29
CA SER A 260 25.61 2.64 4.60
C SER A 260 25.03 3.93 5.17
N TYR A 261 24.27 4.67 4.36
CA TYR A 261 23.53 5.83 4.86
C TYR A 261 22.24 5.43 5.55
N VAL A 262 21.93 6.15 6.63
CA VAL A 262 20.65 6.14 7.33
C VAL A 262 20.03 7.52 7.17
N ILE A 263 18.78 7.58 6.75
CA ILE A 263 18.02 8.82 6.67
C ILE A 263 17.44 9.10 8.06
N THR A 264 17.82 10.25 8.65
CA THR A 264 17.43 10.64 10.01
C THR A 264 16.18 11.55 10.02
N GLY A 265 15.73 12.01 8.86
CA GLY A 265 14.53 12.82 8.71
C GLY A 265 14.62 13.81 7.55
N PHE A 266 13.60 14.66 7.45
CA PHE A 266 13.60 15.78 6.53
C PHE A 266 14.38 16.95 7.12
N ALA A 267 15.04 17.73 6.26
CA ALA A 267 15.58 19.00 6.69
C ALA A 267 14.41 19.93 7.06
N GLN A 268 14.56 20.65 8.19
CA GLN A 268 13.52 21.61 8.59
C GLN A 268 13.50 22.73 7.55
N THR A 269 12.41 22.90 6.85
CA THR A 269 12.11 24.13 6.14
C THR A 269 12.00 25.23 7.20
N ALA A 270 12.91 26.20 7.19
CA ALA A 270 12.79 27.40 8.01
C ALA A 270 11.42 28.02 7.68
N SER A 271 10.50 27.97 8.64
CA SER A 271 9.26 28.75 8.57
C SER A 271 9.64 30.22 8.44
N LYS A 272 9.30 30.82 7.30
CA LYS A 272 9.25 32.26 7.14
C LYS A 272 7.88 32.73 7.50
#